data_dfd40501ef3082f9b8f5182d0c8c6af1
#
_entry.id   dfd40501ef3082f9b8f5182d0c8c6af1
#
_cell.length_a   1.000
_cell.length_b   1.000
_cell.length_c   1.000
_cell.angle_alpha   90.00
_cell.angle_beta   90.00
_cell.angle_gamma   90.00
#
_symmetry.space_group_name_H-M   'P 1'
#
loop_
_entity.id
_entity.type
_entity.pdbx_description
1 polymer ?
#
loop_
_entity_poly.entity_id
_entity_poly.type
_entity_poly.pdbx_seq_one_letter_code
_entity_poly.pdbx_strand_id
1 'polypeptide(L)'
;MKINKDKLPIKYILGIEKDLPDYPTALDVLQAEVKLCNRNPERYKGSFTFHALKTYRFPESEPNKVLESAKELVTLGLCEQTNEEPGKEAFKIITNPFK
;
A
#
# COMPACT_ATOMS: atom_id res chain seq x y z
N MET A 1 9.00 -2.87 -13.35
CA MET A 1 9.19 -3.35 -11.96
C MET A 1 8.70 -4.79 -11.85
N LYS A 2 9.55 -5.66 -11.34
CA LYS A 2 9.19 -7.07 -11.17
C LYS A 2 8.51 -7.32 -9.84
N ILE A 3 7.49 -8.19 -9.85
CA ILE A 3 6.81 -8.63 -8.65
C ILE A 3 7.37 -9.97 -8.21
N ASN A 4 7.68 -10.10 -6.92
CA ASN A 4 8.08 -11.38 -6.34
C ASN A 4 6.82 -12.21 -6.11
N LYS A 5 6.51 -13.08 -7.06
CA LYS A 5 5.28 -13.87 -7.10
C LYS A 5 5.12 -14.83 -5.91
N ASP A 6 6.23 -15.24 -5.31
CA ASP A 6 6.18 -16.17 -4.18
C ASP A 6 5.63 -15.55 -2.90
N LYS A 7 5.54 -14.23 -2.85
CA LYS A 7 5.09 -13.49 -1.67
C LYS A 7 3.66 -12.97 -1.76
N LEU A 8 2.98 -13.17 -2.90
CA LEU A 8 1.66 -12.56 -3.12
C LEU A 8 0.60 -13.61 -3.44
N PRO A 9 -0.65 -13.36 -2.99
CA PRO A 9 -1.79 -14.16 -3.44
C PRO A 9 -1.97 -14.05 -4.95
N ILE A 10 -2.53 -15.09 -5.56
CA ILE A 10 -2.68 -15.16 -7.01
C ILE A 10 -3.46 -13.98 -7.60
N LYS A 11 -4.42 -13.43 -6.88
CA LYS A 11 -5.20 -12.28 -7.34
C LYS A 11 -4.33 -11.05 -7.68
N TYR A 12 -3.20 -10.90 -6.99
CA TYR A 12 -2.28 -9.79 -7.26
C TYR A 12 -1.32 -10.12 -8.39
N ILE A 13 -1.06 -11.40 -8.62
CA ILE A 13 -0.17 -11.84 -9.69
C ILE A 13 -0.81 -11.61 -11.06
N LEU A 14 -2.15 -11.77 -11.14
CA LEU A 14 -2.88 -11.65 -12.40
C LEU A 14 -3.11 -10.21 -12.87
N GLY A 15 -2.74 -9.24 -12.05
CA GLY A 15 -2.91 -7.82 -12.40
C GLY A 15 -4.32 -7.31 -12.13
N ILE A 16 -4.44 -6.44 -11.12
CA ILE A 16 -5.73 -5.85 -10.74
C ILE A 16 -5.86 -4.49 -11.43
N GLU A 17 -6.95 -4.28 -12.15
CA GLU A 17 -7.20 -3.04 -12.86
C GLU A 17 -7.78 -1.97 -11.95
N LYS A 18 -7.50 -0.70 -12.26
CA LYS A 18 -7.92 0.45 -11.46
C LYS A 18 -9.42 0.63 -11.38
N ASP A 19 -10.13 0.21 -12.39
CA ASP A 19 -11.58 0.38 -12.48
C ASP A 19 -12.36 -0.78 -11.86
N LEU A 20 -11.68 -1.74 -11.25
CA LEU A 20 -12.36 -2.82 -10.53
C LEU A 20 -12.92 -2.32 -9.19
N PRO A 21 -14.01 -2.92 -8.71
CA PRO A 21 -14.66 -2.47 -7.47
C PRO A 21 -13.79 -2.50 -6.23
N ASP A 22 -12.74 -3.31 -6.20
CA ASP A 22 -11.84 -3.42 -5.07
C ASP A 22 -10.60 -2.51 -5.17
N TYR A 23 -10.60 -1.55 -6.09
CA TYR A 23 -9.52 -0.55 -6.16
C TYR A 23 -9.71 0.52 -5.09
N PRO A 24 -8.64 0.96 -4.39
CA PRO A 24 -7.30 0.39 -4.50
C PRO A 24 -7.17 -0.93 -3.77
N THR A 25 -6.38 -1.83 -4.33
CA THR A 25 -6.01 -3.06 -3.63
C THR A 25 -4.80 -2.79 -2.73
N ALA A 26 -4.47 -3.77 -1.88
CA ALA A 26 -3.27 -3.67 -1.05
C ALA A 26 -2.02 -3.44 -1.91
N LEU A 27 -1.93 -4.12 -3.05
CA LEU A 27 -0.78 -3.98 -3.95
C LEU A 27 -0.71 -2.57 -4.56
N ASP A 28 -1.85 -1.96 -4.88
CA ASP A 28 -1.89 -0.59 -5.39
C ASP A 28 -1.33 0.40 -4.37
N VAL A 29 -1.71 0.23 -3.10
CA VAL A 29 -1.21 1.08 -2.02
C VAL A 29 0.31 0.92 -1.88
N LEU A 30 0.79 -0.32 -1.82
CA LEU A 30 2.22 -0.59 -1.69
C LEU A 30 3.00 -0.04 -2.88
N GLN A 31 2.50 -0.24 -4.10
CA GLN A 31 3.17 0.24 -5.31
C GLN A 31 3.28 1.76 -5.32
N ALA A 32 2.24 2.46 -4.91
CA ALA A 32 2.26 3.93 -4.85
C ALA A 32 3.36 4.41 -3.91
N GLU A 33 3.48 3.80 -2.74
CA GLU A 33 4.50 4.19 -1.76
C GLU A 33 5.91 3.81 -2.21
N VAL A 34 6.08 2.64 -2.84
CA VAL A 34 7.38 2.24 -3.38
C VAL A 34 7.84 3.20 -4.47
N LYS A 35 6.94 3.64 -5.34
CA LYS A 35 7.28 4.62 -6.38
C LYS A 35 7.75 5.94 -5.77
N LEU A 36 7.13 6.40 -4.70
CA LEU A 36 7.55 7.62 -4.01
C LEU A 36 8.94 7.45 -3.39
N CYS A 37 9.19 6.30 -2.75
CA CYS A 37 10.50 6.02 -2.16
C CYS A 37 11.59 6.00 -3.23
N ASN A 38 11.30 5.44 -4.40
CA ASN A 38 12.27 5.40 -5.49
C ASN A 38 12.51 6.78 -6.10
N ARG A 39 11.48 7.61 -6.13
CA ARG A 39 11.55 8.96 -6.72
C ARG A 39 12.28 9.94 -5.81
N ASN A 40 12.07 9.82 -4.50
CA ASN A 40 12.68 10.72 -3.52
C ASN A 40 13.02 9.96 -2.23
N PRO A 41 14.13 9.19 -2.23
CA PRO A 41 14.49 8.35 -1.08
C PRO A 41 14.87 9.12 0.17
N GLU A 42 15.21 10.40 0.05
CA GLU A 42 15.52 11.24 1.20
C GLU A 42 14.26 11.60 2.00
N ARG A 43 13.14 11.78 1.29
CA ARG A 43 11.88 12.18 1.90
C ARG A 43 11.00 10.98 2.28
N TYR A 44 10.96 9.96 1.41
CA TYR A 44 10.08 8.80 1.58
C TYR A 44 10.92 7.57 1.89
N LYS A 45 10.79 7.06 3.11
CA LYS A 45 11.65 5.99 3.62
C LYS A 45 10.89 4.71 3.95
N GLY A 46 9.74 4.52 3.33
CA GLY A 46 8.94 3.32 3.51
C GLY A 46 7.86 3.42 4.58
N SER A 47 7.80 4.55 5.31
CA SER A 47 6.73 4.79 6.27
C SER A 47 5.66 5.67 5.64
N PHE A 48 4.40 5.37 5.92
CA PHE A 48 3.29 6.15 5.38
C PHE A 48 2.10 6.11 6.35
N THR A 49 1.18 7.07 6.20
CA THR A 49 0.02 7.19 7.08
C THR A 49 -1.27 7.03 6.28
N PHE A 50 -2.34 6.65 6.97
CA PHE A 50 -3.67 6.63 6.38
C PHE A 50 -4.05 8.02 5.86
N HIS A 51 -3.73 9.06 6.64
CA HIS A 51 -4.01 10.45 6.22
C HIS A 51 -3.37 10.75 4.86
N ALA A 52 -2.10 10.39 4.66
CA ALA A 52 -1.42 10.61 3.39
C ALA A 52 -2.06 9.80 2.26
N LEU A 53 -2.45 8.55 2.53
CA LEU A 53 -3.09 7.71 1.53
C LEU A 53 -4.40 8.30 1.05
N LYS A 54 -5.29 8.66 1.97
CA LYS A 54 -6.62 9.17 1.59
C LYS A 54 -6.58 10.59 1.03
N THR A 55 -5.58 11.38 1.39
CA THR A 55 -5.50 12.78 1.00
C THR A 55 -4.73 12.98 -0.30
N TYR A 56 -3.60 12.28 -0.45
CA TYR A 56 -2.67 12.54 -1.55
C TYR A 56 -2.53 11.41 -2.56
N ARG A 57 -2.64 10.14 -2.13
CA ARG A 57 -2.43 9.00 -3.03
C ARG A 57 -3.70 8.56 -3.73
N PHE A 58 -4.78 8.46 -2.96
CA PHE A 58 -6.07 7.96 -3.46
C PHE A 58 -7.21 8.88 -3.03
N PRO A 59 -7.15 10.18 -3.42
CA PRO A 59 -8.13 11.16 -2.94
C PRO A 59 -9.55 10.90 -3.44
N GLU A 60 -9.70 10.18 -4.54
CA GLU A 60 -11.00 9.86 -5.13
C GLU A 60 -11.55 8.51 -4.65
N SER A 61 -10.77 7.76 -3.89
CA SER A 61 -11.19 6.46 -3.35
C SER A 61 -11.88 6.63 -2.01
N GLU A 62 -12.75 5.68 -1.69
CA GLU A 62 -13.43 5.67 -0.40
C GLU A 62 -12.42 5.45 0.73
N PRO A 63 -12.39 6.31 1.77
CA PRO A 63 -11.38 6.20 2.83
C PRO A 63 -11.35 4.84 3.53
N ASN A 64 -12.51 4.24 3.79
CA ASN A 64 -12.55 2.92 4.43
C ASN A 64 -11.88 1.86 3.57
N LYS A 65 -12.05 1.95 2.26
CA LYS A 65 -11.43 1.02 1.30
C LYS A 65 -9.91 1.17 1.32
N VAL A 66 -9.43 2.41 1.34
CA VAL A 66 -8.01 2.71 1.41
C VAL A 66 -7.40 2.14 2.70
N LEU A 67 -8.07 2.32 3.82
CA LEU A 67 -7.60 1.80 5.10
C LEU A 67 -7.57 0.27 5.12
N GLU A 68 -8.62 -0.37 4.60
CA GLU A 68 -8.66 -1.83 4.51
C GLU A 68 -7.50 -2.36 3.69
N SER A 69 -7.18 -1.71 2.58
CA SER A 69 -6.08 -2.11 1.71
C SER A 69 -4.73 -1.97 2.41
N ALA A 70 -4.52 -0.89 3.17
CA ALA A 70 -3.32 -0.72 3.95
C ALA A 70 -3.19 -1.80 5.04
N LYS A 71 -4.28 -2.11 5.72
CA LYS A 71 -4.28 -3.18 6.74
C LYS A 71 -4.05 -4.56 6.13
N GLU A 72 -4.52 -4.78 4.91
CA GLU A 72 -4.26 -6.05 4.23
C GLU A 72 -2.77 -6.25 3.99
N LEU A 73 -2.00 -5.18 3.75
CA LEU A 73 -0.55 -5.28 3.62
C LEU A 73 0.11 -5.85 4.88
N VAL A 74 -0.44 -5.53 6.04
CA VAL A 74 0.04 -6.10 7.31
C VAL A 74 -0.27 -7.60 7.37
N THR A 75 -1.48 -7.98 6.98
CA THR A 75 -1.89 -9.39 6.94
C THR A 75 -1.03 -10.20 5.97
N LEU A 76 -0.63 -9.60 4.85
CA LEU A 76 0.22 -10.24 3.85
C LEU A 76 1.70 -10.31 4.27
N GLY A 77 2.07 -9.68 5.38
CA GLY A 77 3.47 -9.65 5.83
C GLY A 77 4.36 -8.69 5.06
N LEU A 78 3.78 -7.75 4.32
CA LEU A 78 4.53 -6.78 3.52
C LEU A 78 4.78 -5.48 4.25
N CYS A 79 3.94 -5.16 5.23
CA CYS A 79 4.07 -3.97 6.06
C CYS A 79 3.82 -4.32 7.51
N GLU A 80 4.27 -3.45 8.42
CA GLU A 80 3.85 -3.50 9.81
C GLU A 80 3.08 -2.22 10.13
N GLN A 81 2.14 -2.30 11.05
CA GLN A 81 1.39 -1.13 11.52
C GLN A 81 2.12 -0.53 12.71
N THR A 82 2.57 0.71 12.57
CA THR A 82 3.36 1.39 13.60
C THR A 82 2.53 2.28 14.50
N ASN A 83 1.29 2.61 14.11
CA ASN A 83 0.36 3.34 14.95
C ASN A 83 -1.06 2.84 14.65
N GLU A 84 -1.80 2.47 15.69
CA GLU A 84 -3.16 1.92 15.57
C GLU A 84 -4.24 2.94 15.98
N GLU A 85 -3.86 4.15 16.36
CA GLU A 85 -4.82 5.16 16.79
C GLU A 85 -5.78 5.51 15.65
N PRO A 86 -7.11 5.45 15.87
CA PRO A 86 -8.09 5.78 14.83
C PRO A 86 -7.87 7.17 14.24
N GLY A 87 -7.80 7.23 12.91
CA GLY A 87 -7.52 8.46 12.18
C GLY A 87 -6.03 8.78 12.04
N LYS A 88 -5.17 8.10 12.78
CA LYS A 88 -3.72 8.31 12.76
C LYS A 88 -2.94 7.04 12.44
N GLU A 89 -3.60 6.07 11.87
CA GLU A 89 -2.96 4.80 11.50
C GLU A 89 -1.72 5.05 10.66
N ALA A 90 -0.64 4.38 11.00
CA ALA A 90 0.63 4.50 10.30
C ALA A 90 1.20 3.12 10.02
N PHE A 91 1.97 3.02 8.93
CA PHE A 91 2.48 1.75 8.43
C PHE A 91 3.92 1.92 7.97
N LYS A 92 4.64 0.81 7.93
CA LYS A 92 6.02 0.77 7.44
C LYS A 92 6.20 -0.45 6.55
N ILE A 93 6.81 -0.25 5.38
CA ILE A 93 7.12 -1.35 4.47
C ILE A 93 8.27 -2.18 5.06
N ILE A 94 8.05 -3.49 5.21
CA ILE A 94 9.07 -4.40 5.71
C ILE A 94 9.53 -5.38 4.63
N THR A 95 8.71 -5.61 3.60
CA THR A 95 9.06 -6.48 2.48
C THR A 95 8.56 -5.83 1.20
N ASN A 96 9.46 -5.61 0.25
CA ASN A 96 9.12 -5.05 -1.06
C ASN A 96 9.07 -6.18 -2.09
N PRO A 97 7.88 -6.57 -2.60
CA PRO A 97 7.78 -7.60 -3.62
C PRO A 97 8.07 -7.09 -5.03
N PHE A 98 8.24 -5.79 -5.20
CA PHE A 98 8.58 -5.20 -6.50
C PHE A 98 10.09 -5.10 -6.64
N LYS A 99 10.64 -5.79 -7.61
CA LYS A 99 12.08 -5.81 -7.87
C LYS A 99 12.39 -5.58 -9.33
#